data_425ef00464f092873d8f2c11f4960c60
#
_entry.id   425ef00464f092873d8f2c11f4960c60
#
_cell.length_a   1.000
_cell.length_b   1.000
_cell.length_c   1.000
_cell.angle_alpha   90.00
_cell.angle_beta   90.00
_cell.angle_gamma   90.00
#
_symmetry.space_group_name_H-M   'P 1'
#
loop_
_entity.id
_entity.type
_entity.pdbx_description
1 polymer ?
#
loop_
_entity_poly.entity_id
_entity_poly.type
_entity_poly.pdbx_seq_one_letter_code
_entity_poly.pdbx_strand_id
1 'polypeptide(L)'
;MSAELDPPSDYYSSLAAQDCPTVLQLISRLDSGGSGRIAIELSSTISEAGGRALIAYDGEAATYELTRHGITPVEEKLTSRNPVSAYNVVRRLAAVIAQHRIDIIHAQSASLAAIGQAVAKRAGCRLITTFHDGPGHVSALNKKTRAAFAASDHVVTLSYLTANEIAATMPELRSRISVIPYGVDLTRFDPAMVTAQRVIQLANLWRLPDDKPVIMLPGRFVPQKGHGLLIEALAEMKDVGLRCIMVGPSPDGGAYREQLENKIRAHGLDDRIQLADECRDMPAALMLADLVLAPYLEPSPYNRVIIEAQALGRPLVAADFPCGREMVEGSSMAWLTPPKDKAALAWAIRDALSLPLDDREQRTEQVIANLRQRSDRNVMCRQMLALYAAVAAGPLSGPQPSAADDVTPEPQDPVAA
;
A
#
# COMPACT_ATOMS: atom_id res chain seq x y z
N MET A 1 20.29 -15.13 10.57
CA MET A 1 21.18 -13.98 10.69
C MET A 1 20.62 -12.84 9.88
N SER A 2 19.59 -12.16 10.43
CA SER A 2 18.85 -11.04 9.82
C SER A 2 18.84 -9.79 10.74
N ALA A 3 19.84 -9.64 11.59
CA ALA A 3 19.83 -8.71 12.73
C ALA A 3 20.54 -7.35 12.49
N GLU A 4 20.81 -6.94 11.24
CA GLU A 4 21.60 -5.72 11.00
C GLU A 4 20.87 -4.56 10.31
N LEU A 5 19.57 -4.60 10.12
CA LEU A 5 18.83 -3.52 9.46
C LEU A 5 17.82 -2.77 10.37
N ASP A 6 17.66 -3.17 11.62
CA ASP A 6 16.82 -2.45 12.57
C ASP A 6 17.64 -1.33 13.25
N PRO A 7 17.27 -0.05 13.05
CA PRO A 7 17.74 0.99 13.95
C PRO A 7 17.14 0.75 15.34
N PRO A 8 17.87 1.05 16.43
CA PRO A 8 17.39 0.82 17.78
C PRO A 8 16.05 1.52 18.01
N SER A 9 15.14 0.85 18.71
CA SER A 9 13.76 1.30 19.01
C SER A 9 13.70 2.70 19.63
N ASP A 10 14.75 3.13 20.29
CA ASP A 10 14.86 4.42 20.99
C ASP A 10 15.14 5.61 20.05
N TYR A 11 15.55 5.35 18.81
CA TYR A 11 15.82 6.39 17.82
C TYR A 11 14.54 7.14 17.41
N TYR A 12 13.39 6.46 17.45
CA TYR A 12 12.11 7.02 17.03
C TYR A 12 11.34 7.78 18.13
N SER A 13 11.80 7.73 19.37
CA SER A 13 11.09 8.30 20.52
C SER A 13 11.47 9.75 20.88
N SER A 14 12.50 10.34 20.26
CA SER A 14 13.09 11.61 20.66
C SER A 14 12.76 12.84 19.81
N LEU A 15 11.89 12.73 18.77
CA LEU A 15 11.58 13.86 17.90
C LEU A 15 10.55 14.79 18.53
N ALA A 16 11.04 15.94 19.00
CA ALA A 16 10.19 17.06 19.41
C ALA A 16 9.47 17.66 18.20
N ALA A 17 8.23 18.10 18.38
CA ALA A 17 7.33 18.65 17.36
C ALA A 17 7.86 19.90 16.60
N GLN A 18 9.07 20.36 16.89
CA GLN A 18 9.63 21.60 16.34
C GLN A 18 10.37 21.44 15.00
N ASP A 19 10.67 20.22 14.56
CA ASP A 19 11.49 19.95 13.37
C ASP A 19 10.79 19.09 12.30
N CYS A 20 9.47 19.14 12.20
CA CYS A 20 8.76 18.37 11.18
C CYS A 20 8.96 19.03 9.80
N PRO A 21 9.61 18.35 8.83
CA PRO A 21 9.90 18.93 7.53
C PRO A 21 8.64 19.14 6.68
N THR A 22 8.72 20.05 5.71
CA THR A 22 7.67 20.20 4.68
C THR A 22 7.89 19.14 3.59
N VAL A 23 6.88 18.31 3.34
CA VAL A 23 6.98 17.16 2.43
C VAL A 23 6.02 17.32 1.26
N LEU A 24 6.55 17.13 0.03
CA LEU A 24 5.76 16.96 -1.18
C LEU A 24 5.74 15.47 -1.56
N GLN A 25 4.57 14.85 -1.47
CA GLN A 25 4.40 13.49 -1.95
C GLN A 25 4.03 13.48 -3.44
N LEU A 26 4.65 12.60 -4.21
CA LEU A 26 4.32 12.35 -5.61
C LEU A 26 3.59 11.01 -5.70
N ILE A 27 2.36 11.01 -6.20
CA ILE A 27 1.55 9.81 -6.44
C ILE A 27 0.96 9.84 -7.85
N SER A 28 0.93 8.70 -8.53
CA SER A 28 0.40 8.65 -9.90
C SER A 28 -1.11 8.84 -9.97
N ARG A 29 -1.85 8.37 -8.96
CA ARG A 29 -3.33 8.53 -8.86
C ARG A 29 -3.76 8.53 -7.41
N LEU A 30 -4.70 9.41 -7.09
CA LEU A 30 -5.33 9.49 -5.77
C LEU A 30 -6.65 8.70 -5.81
N ASP A 31 -6.54 7.40 -6.09
CA ASP A 31 -7.70 6.51 -6.04
C ASP A 31 -7.81 5.86 -4.64
N SER A 32 -8.88 5.08 -4.44
CA SER A 32 -9.09 4.28 -3.22
C SER A 32 -8.05 3.16 -3.04
N GLY A 33 -7.04 3.11 -3.91
CA GLY A 33 -5.93 2.16 -3.85
C GLY A 33 -4.99 2.39 -2.66
N GLY A 34 -4.20 1.38 -2.33
CA GLY A 34 -3.35 1.37 -1.13
C GLY A 34 -2.39 2.56 -1.03
N SER A 35 -1.66 2.89 -2.11
CA SER A 35 -0.64 3.96 -2.11
C SER A 35 -1.24 5.36 -1.95
N GLY A 36 -2.39 5.65 -2.59
CA GLY A 36 -3.07 6.94 -2.45
C GLY A 36 -3.52 7.19 -1.01
N ARG A 37 -4.14 6.18 -0.39
CA ARG A 37 -4.57 6.26 1.00
C ARG A 37 -3.40 6.43 1.97
N ILE A 38 -2.31 5.69 1.80
CA ILE A 38 -1.11 5.84 2.63
C ILE A 38 -0.52 7.25 2.49
N ALA A 39 -0.48 7.81 1.28
CA ALA A 39 -0.02 9.18 1.08
C ALA A 39 -0.88 10.19 1.85
N ILE A 40 -2.21 10.02 1.87
CA ILE A 40 -3.11 10.85 2.67
C ILE A 40 -2.84 10.67 4.16
N GLU A 41 -2.74 9.43 4.65
CA GLU A 41 -2.49 9.11 6.06
C GLU A 41 -1.16 9.71 6.55
N LEU A 42 -0.08 9.54 5.79
CA LEU A 42 1.22 10.15 6.11
C LEU A 42 1.17 11.68 6.07
N SER A 43 0.50 12.26 5.07
CA SER A 43 0.35 13.72 4.97
C SER A 43 -0.48 14.30 6.11
N SER A 44 -1.56 13.62 6.52
CA SER A 44 -2.37 13.99 7.70
C SER A 44 -1.51 13.99 8.96
N THR A 45 -0.72 12.93 9.15
CA THR A 45 0.18 12.82 10.32
C THR A 45 1.25 13.92 10.33
N ILE A 46 1.81 14.29 9.17
CA ILE A 46 2.73 15.44 9.06
C ILE A 46 2.04 16.73 9.51
N SER A 47 0.80 16.97 9.04
CA SER A 47 0.03 18.16 9.41
C SER A 47 -0.33 18.17 10.90
N GLU A 48 -0.72 17.03 11.47
CA GLU A 48 -1.00 16.85 12.90
C GLU A 48 0.24 17.09 13.79
N ALA A 49 1.43 16.74 13.26
CA ALA A 49 2.71 17.00 13.92
C ALA A 49 3.21 18.46 13.78
N GLY A 50 2.40 19.35 13.17
CA GLY A 50 2.76 20.77 12.97
C GLY A 50 3.61 21.04 11.74
N GLY A 51 3.90 20.03 10.92
CA GLY A 51 4.56 20.16 9.62
C GLY A 51 3.60 20.57 8.51
N ARG A 52 4.09 20.64 7.26
CA ARG A 52 3.27 20.89 6.08
C ARG A 52 3.40 19.76 5.08
N ALA A 53 2.26 19.33 4.57
CA ALA A 53 2.20 18.27 3.58
C ALA A 53 1.50 18.74 2.29
N LEU A 54 2.10 18.40 1.16
CA LEU A 54 1.52 18.59 -0.16
C LEU A 54 1.45 17.25 -0.87
N ILE A 55 0.44 17.06 -1.72
CA ILE A 55 0.35 15.87 -2.57
C ILE A 55 0.22 16.31 -4.03
N ALA A 56 1.18 15.92 -4.86
CA ALA A 56 1.08 16.04 -6.32
C ALA A 56 0.55 14.74 -6.91
N TYR A 57 -0.50 14.83 -7.74
CA TYR A 57 -1.20 13.67 -8.29
C TYR A 57 -1.76 13.96 -9.70
N ASP A 58 -2.01 12.87 -10.47
CA ASP A 58 -2.63 12.93 -11.80
C ASP A 58 -4.13 12.62 -11.69
N GLY A 59 -4.97 13.49 -12.24
CA GLY A 59 -6.42 13.32 -12.34
C GLY A 59 -7.24 14.20 -11.41
N GLU A 60 -8.55 14.12 -11.57
CA GLU A 60 -9.52 14.80 -10.70
C GLU A 60 -9.63 14.05 -9.38
N ALA A 61 -9.01 14.56 -8.35
CA ALA A 61 -9.12 13.97 -7.03
C ALA A 61 -10.07 14.76 -6.15
N ALA A 62 -10.45 14.13 -5.05
CA ALA A 62 -11.22 14.72 -3.98
C ALA A 62 -10.40 15.81 -3.25
N THR A 63 -10.18 16.94 -3.92
CA THR A 63 -9.49 18.14 -3.37
C THR A 63 -10.05 18.50 -1.99
N TYR A 64 -11.36 18.29 -1.79
CA TYR A 64 -12.02 18.49 -0.52
C TYR A 64 -11.51 17.52 0.58
N GLU A 65 -11.26 16.25 0.26
CA GLU A 65 -10.73 15.29 1.22
C GLU A 65 -9.31 15.68 1.67
N LEU A 66 -8.47 16.08 0.73
CA LEU A 66 -7.11 16.55 1.03
C LEU A 66 -7.12 17.79 1.94
N THR A 67 -7.90 18.81 1.56
CA THR A 67 -7.96 20.07 2.33
C THR A 67 -8.54 19.87 3.73
N ARG A 68 -9.49 18.95 3.90
CA ARG A 68 -10.03 18.57 5.22
C ARG A 68 -8.96 18.00 6.15
N HIS A 69 -7.95 17.34 5.61
CA HIS A 69 -6.80 16.81 6.36
C HIS A 69 -5.63 17.80 6.44
N GLY A 70 -5.82 19.07 6.08
CA GLY A 70 -4.76 20.07 6.10
C GLY A 70 -3.69 19.87 5.03
N ILE A 71 -3.98 19.10 3.98
CA ILE A 71 -3.07 18.75 2.90
C ILE A 71 -3.28 19.71 1.72
N THR A 72 -2.21 20.25 1.17
CA THR A 72 -2.28 21.11 -0.02
C THR A 72 -2.26 20.25 -1.30
N PRO A 73 -3.33 20.27 -2.11
CA PRO A 73 -3.37 19.51 -3.37
C PRO A 73 -2.55 20.25 -4.46
N VAL A 74 -1.84 19.46 -5.28
CA VAL A 74 -1.09 19.93 -6.46
C VAL A 74 -1.46 19.03 -7.64
N GLU A 75 -2.33 19.52 -8.53
CA GLU A 75 -2.74 18.77 -9.71
C GLU A 75 -1.65 18.84 -10.78
N GLU A 76 -1.01 17.71 -11.09
CA GLU A 76 0.06 17.60 -12.08
C GLU A 76 0.09 16.25 -12.77
N LYS A 77 0.18 16.26 -14.09
CA LYS A 77 0.31 15.03 -14.90
C LYS A 77 1.70 14.45 -14.80
N LEU A 78 1.96 13.70 -13.72
CA LEU A 78 3.29 13.16 -13.38
C LEU A 78 3.80 12.08 -14.35
N THR A 79 2.92 11.40 -15.10
CA THR A 79 3.24 10.22 -15.91
C THR A 79 3.28 10.48 -17.42
N SER A 80 3.73 11.68 -17.83
CA SER A 80 3.83 12.01 -19.27
C SER A 80 5.04 11.33 -19.93
N ARG A 81 4.81 10.69 -21.09
CA ARG A 81 5.86 10.15 -21.96
C ARG A 81 6.48 11.21 -22.87
N ASN A 82 5.88 12.39 -23.01
CA ASN A 82 6.36 13.50 -23.83
C ASN A 82 7.46 14.25 -23.05
N PRO A 83 8.70 14.35 -23.60
CA PRO A 83 9.81 15.04 -22.93
C PRO A 83 9.54 16.51 -22.60
N VAL A 84 8.84 17.24 -23.48
CA VAL A 84 8.49 18.65 -23.27
C VAL A 84 7.49 18.79 -22.12
N SER A 85 6.48 17.92 -22.09
CA SER A 85 5.52 17.88 -20.99
C SER A 85 6.22 17.56 -19.66
N ALA A 86 7.11 16.54 -19.64
CA ALA A 86 7.89 16.18 -18.46
C ALA A 86 8.75 17.35 -17.96
N TYR A 87 9.44 18.06 -18.86
CA TYR A 87 10.23 19.24 -18.51
C TYR A 87 9.36 20.34 -17.88
N ASN A 88 8.17 20.61 -18.45
CA ASN A 88 7.24 21.60 -17.90
C ASN A 88 6.73 21.21 -16.51
N VAL A 89 6.44 19.94 -16.28
CA VAL A 89 6.05 19.43 -14.95
C VAL A 89 7.19 19.64 -13.94
N VAL A 90 8.43 19.31 -14.30
CA VAL A 90 9.60 19.54 -13.42
C VAL A 90 9.73 21.03 -13.07
N ARG A 91 9.55 21.94 -14.05
CA ARG A 91 9.61 23.37 -13.82
C ARG A 91 8.52 23.87 -12.87
N ARG A 92 7.25 23.42 -13.07
CA ARG A 92 6.14 23.81 -12.19
C ARG A 92 6.31 23.26 -10.79
N LEU A 93 6.67 21.98 -10.63
CA LEU A 93 6.93 21.41 -9.31
C LEU A 93 8.11 22.10 -8.59
N ALA A 94 9.17 22.49 -9.32
CA ALA A 94 10.27 23.26 -8.72
C ALA A 94 9.79 24.64 -8.21
N ALA A 95 8.85 25.29 -8.91
CA ALA A 95 8.25 26.53 -8.43
C ALA A 95 7.40 26.31 -7.16
N VAL A 96 6.61 25.21 -7.11
CA VAL A 96 5.85 24.83 -5.91
C VAL A 96 6.79 24.59 -4.73
N ILE A 97 7.93 23.92 -4.95
CA ILE A 97 8.93 23.65 -3.91
C ILE A 97 9.49 24.96 -3.35
N ALA A 98 9.87 25.89 -4.22
CA ALA A 98 10.38 27.20 -3.80
C ALA A 98 9.31 28.00 -3.04
N GLN A 99 8.07 28.03 -3.54
CA GLN A 99 6.95 28.75 -2.92
C GLN A 99 6.64 28.23 -1.52
N HIS A 100 6.61 26.90 -1.34
CA HIS A 100 6.22 26.25 -0.09
C HIS A 100 7.40 25.89 0.80
N ARG A 101 8.65 26.12 0.36
CA ARG A 101 9.91 25.75 1.07
C ARG A 101 9.90 24.26 1.44
N ILE A 102 9.73 23.41 0.41
CA ILE A 102 9.66 21.97 0.61
C ILE A 102 11.06 21.41 0.85
N ASP A 103 11.23 20.65 1.92
CA ASP A 103 12.48 20.03 2.31
C ASP A 103 12.68 18.68 1.61
N ILE A 104 11.58 17.92 1.45
CA ILE A 104 11.61 16.55 0.95
C ILE A 104 10.56 16.35 -0.14
N ILE A 105 10.98 15.70 -1.23
CA ILE A 105 10.10 15.04 -2.18
C ILE A 105 10.02 13.56 -1.80
N HIS A 106 8.82 13.01 -1.65
CA HIS A 106 8.61 11.59 -1.46
C HIS A 106 7.89 11.00 -2.68
N ALA A 107 8.63 10.29 -3.53
CA ALA A 107 8.07 9.56 -4.67
C ALA A 107 7.48 8.23 -4.20
N GLN A 108 6.17 8.08 -4.27
CA GLN A 108 5.43 6.89 -3.79
C GLN A 108 5.47 5.70 -4.77
N SER A 109 6.42 5.69 -5.70
CA SER A 109 6.71 4.52 -6.55
C SER A 109 8.04 4.69 -7.29
N ALA A 110 8.67 3.59 -7.68
CA ALA A 110 9.86 3.61 -8.51
C ALA A 110 9.64 4.31 -9.87
N SER A 111 8.44 4.24 -10.43
CA SER A 111 8.09 4.94 -11.69
C SER A 111 8.13 6.46 -11.57
N LEU A 112 7.88 7.01 -10.39
CA LEU A 112 7.94 8.44 -10.09
C LEU A 112 9.33 8.90 -9.65
N ALA A 113 10.27 7.97 -9.36
CA ALA A 113 11.62 8.32 -8.95
C ALA A 113 12.34 9.23 -9.96
N ALA A 114 12.15 8.99 -11.27
CA ALA A 114 12.82 9.77 -12.32
C ALA A 114 12.36 11.25 -12.35
N ILE A 115 11.07 11.49 -12.15
CA ILE A 115 10.56 12.88 -12.07
C ILE A 115 10.93 13.49 -10.72
N GLY A 116 10.82 12.72 -9.63
CA GLY A 116 11.27 13.15 -8.31
C GLY A 116 12.74 13.58 -8.30
N GLN A 117 13.63 12.79 -8.89
CA GLN A 117 15.05 13.12 -9.04
C GLN A 117 15.29 14.43 -9.83
N ALA A 118 14.61 14.56 -10.99
CA ALA A 118 14.76 15.75 -11.82
C ALA A 118 14.31 17.03 -11.09
N VAL A 119 13.21 16.93 -10.32
CA VAL A 119 12.70 18.05 -9.52
C VAL A 119 13.62 18.33 -8.34
N ALA A 120 14.04 17.30 -7.59
CA ALA A 120 14.92 17.43 -6.44
C ALA A 120 16.26 18.08 -6.82
N LYS A 121 16.88 17.62 -7.93
CA LYS A 121 18.12 18.22 -8.47
C LYS A 121 17.95 19.68 -8.83
N ARG A 122 16.80 20.05 -9.44
CA ARG A 122 16.54 21.45 -9.85
C ARG A 122 16.27 22.36 -8.66
N ALA A 123 15.56 21.86 -7.66
CA ALA A 123 15.11 22.65 -6.50
C ALA A 123 16.08 22.61 -5.31
N GLY A 124 17.06 21.70 -5.30
CA GLY A 124 18.02 21.55 -4.20
C GLY A 124 17.40 20.93 -2.94
N CYS A 125 16.42 20.07 -3.07
CA CYS A 125 15.76 19.39 -1.94
C CYS A 125 16.02 17.88 -1.95
N ARG A 126 15.62 17.16 -0.88
CA ARG A 126 15.82 15.73 -0.69
C ARG A 126 14.84 14.90 -1.49
N LEU A 127 15.25 13.68 -1.86
CA LEU A 127 14.41 12.69 -2.49
C LEU A 127 14.35 11.41 -1.66
N ILE A 128 13.16 11.04 -1.24
CA ILE A 128 12.84 9.69 -0.73
C ILE A 128 12.00 8.96 -1.78
N THR A 129 12.26 7.69 -2.00
CA THR A 129 11.45 6.87 -2.90
C THR A 129 10.96 5.62 -2.18
N THR A 130 9.65 5.37 -2.21
CA THR A 130 9.09 4.09 -1.75
C THR A 130 8.98 3.11 -2.91
N PHE A 131 9.45 1.88 -2.68
CA PHE A 131 9.31 0.77 -3.60
C PHE A 131 8.14 -0.11 -3.16
N HIS A 132 7.03 -0.03 -3.91
CA HIS A 132 5.79 -0.74 -3.62
C HIS A 132 5.69 -2.11 -4.29
N ASP A 133 6.60 -2.44 -5.20
CA ASP A 133 6.55 -3.70 -5.91
C ASP A 133 7.24 -4.80 -5.09
N GLY A 134 6.82 -6.05 -5.30
CA GLY A 134 7.36 -7.18 -4.59
C GLY A 134 8.74 -7.63 -5.08
N PRO A 135 9.32 -8.66 -4.42
CA PRO A 135 10.53 -9.30 -4.87
C PRO A 135 10.41 -9.76 -6.33
N GLY A 136 11.53 -9.69 -7.07
CA GLY A 136 11.59 -9.98 -8.51
C GLY A 136 11.34 -8.77 -9.42
N HIS A 137 10.78 -7.68 -8.91
CA HIS A 137 10.52 -6.48 -9.71
C HIS A 137 11.71 -5.50 -9.73
N VAL A 138 12.62 -5.57 -8.77
CA VAL A 138 13.81 -4.71 -8.72
C VAL A 138 14.71 -4.95 -9.93
N SER A 139 14.93 -6.21 -10.28
CA SER A 139 15.73 -6.61 -11.45
C SER A 139 15.08 -6.19 -12.78
N ALA A 140 13.74 -6.10 -12.82
CA ALA A 140 12.97 -5.68 -13.99
C ALA A 140 12.96 -4.15 -14.21
N LEU A 141 13.47 -3.34 -13.29
CA LEU A 141 13.57 -1.89 -13.46
C LEU A 141 14.44 -1.55 -14.67
N ASN A 142 13.93 -0.72 -15.57
CA ASN A 142 14.72 -0.20 -16.68
C ASN A 142 15.89 0.68 -16.19
N LYS A 143 16.92 0.84 -17.03
CA LYS A 143 18.15 1.57 -16.68
C LYS A 143 17.89 2.99 -16.12
N LYS A 144 16.94 3.73 -16.71
CA LYS A 144 16.62 5.10 -16.29
C LYS A 144 15.96 5.13 -14.90
N THR A 145 14.98 4.26 -14.69
CA THR A 145 14.30 4.15 -13.38
C THR A 145 15.27 3.69 -12.30
N ARG A 146 16.13 2.71 -12.60
CA ARG A 146 17.17 2.23 -11.68
C ARG A 146 18.14 3.34 -11.30
N ALA A 147 18.65 4.12 -12.26
CA ALA A 147 19.55 5.24 -11.99
C ALA A 147 18.88 6.33 -11.14
N ALA A 148 17.61 6.66 -11.41
CA ALA A 148 16.86 7.62 -10.61
C ALA A 148 16.59 7.12 -9.19
N PHE A 149 16.27 5.84 -9.06
CA PHE A 149 16.07 5.19 -7.78
C PHE A 149 17.35 5.15 -6.94
N ALA A 150 18.48 4.79 -7.57
CA ALA A 150 19.81 4.81 -6.93
C ALA A 150 20.26 6.21 -6.48
N ALA A 151 19.74 7.26 -7.10
CA ALA A 151 20.03 8.65 -6.75
C ALA A 151 19.12 9.20 -5.62
N SER A 152 18.21 8.42 -5.08
CA SER A 152 17.41 8.82 -3.92
C SER A 152 18.29 8.97 -2.68
N ASP A 153 18.03 9.99 -1.87
CA ASP A 153 18.70 10.16 -0.57
C ASP A 153 18.38 9.01 0.37
N HIS A 154 17.13 8.49 0.28
CA HIS A 154 16.70 7.32 1.02
C HIS A 154 15.65 6.51 0.25
N VAL A 155 15.61 5.22 0.51
CA VAL A 155 14.65 4.28 -0.08
C VAL A 155 13.85 3.62 1.02
N VAL A 156 12.53 3.56 0.84
CA VAL A 156 11.63 2.84 1.73
C VAL A 156 11.09 1.60 1.01
N THR A 157 11.06 0.48 1.69
CA THR A 157 10.40 -0.74 1.23
C THR A 157 9.38 -1.23 2.25
N LEU A 158 8.51 -2.14 1.84
CA LEU A 158 7.44 -2.67 2.68
C LEU A 158 7.76 -4.04 3.28
N SER A 159 8.89 -4.66 2.86
CA SER A 159 9.30 -5.99 3.31
C SER A 159 10.82 -6.12 3.34
N TYR A 160 11.31 -6.95 4.25
CA TYR A 160 12.76 -7.27 4.34
C TYR A 160 13.26 -8.00 3.11
N LEU A 161 12.43 -8.84 2.48
CA LEU A 161 12.77 -9.52 1.24
C LEU A 161 13.06 -8.53 0.11
N THR A 162 12.21 -7.52 -0.07
CA THR A 162 12.42 -6.48 -1.07
C THR A 162 13.66 -5.64 -0.73
N ALA A 163 13.88 -5.31 0.53
CA ALA A 163 15.08 -4.59 0.98
C ALA A 163 16.37 -5.35 0.64
N ASN A 164 16.39 -6.66 0.90
CA ASN A 164 17.52 -7.52 0.59
C ASN A 164 17.78 -7.63 -0.91
N GLU A 165 16.74 -7.72 -1.74
CA GLU A 165 16.86 -7.72 -3.20
C GLU A 165 17.45 -6.39 -3.72
N ILE A 166 16.96 -5.26 -3.21
CA ILE A 166 17.49 -3.94 -3.57
C ILE A 166 18.97 -3.85 -3.16
N ALA A 167 19.32 -4.23 -1.92
CA ALA A 167 20.70 -4.20 -1.43
C ALA A 167 21.63 -5.14 -2.21
N ALA A 168 21.14 -6.26 -2.73
CA ALA A 168 21.90 -7.17 -3.58
C ALA A 168 22.06 -6.63 -5.01
N THR A 169 21.03 -5.98 -5.55
CA THR A 169 21.00 -5.48 -6.93
C THR A 169 21.66 -4.11 -7.08
N MET A 170 21.59 -3.29 -6.03
CA MET A 170 22.13 -1.93 -5.92
C MET A 170 22.83 -1.76 -4.57
N PRO A 171 24.07 -2.30 -4.42
CA PRO A 171 24.81 -2.30 -3.15
C PRO A 171 25.03 -0.90 -2.57
N GLU A 172 25.09 0.12 -3.42
CA GLU A 172 25.24 1.52 -3.03
C GLU A 172 24.05 2.07 -2.22
N LEU A 173 22.92 1.42 -2.28
CA LEU A 173 21.72 1.79 -1.51
C LEU A 173 21.65 1.13 -0.13
N ARG A 174 22.48 0.12 0.15
CA ARG A 174 22.37 -0.71 1.37
C ARG A 174 22.22 0.10 2.67
N SER A 175 22.98 1.18 2.83
CA SER A 175 22.95 2.06 4.01
C SER A 175 21.79 3.09 3.99
N ARG A 176 21.00 3.11 2.92
CA ARG A 176 19.94 4.09 2.69
C ARG A 176 18.58 3.41 2.45
N ILE A 177 18.41 2.18 2.92
CA ILE A 177 17.14 1.43 2.84
C ILE A 177 16.56 1.32 4.24
N SER A 178 15.29 1.66 4.37
CA SER A 178 14.47 1.34 5.54
C SER A 178 13.29 0.46 5.16
N VAL A 179 12.99 -0.52 6.01
CA VAL A 179 11.79 -1.35 5.89
C VAL A 179 10.73 -0.75 6.79
N ILE A 180 9.69 -0.17 6.19
CA ILE A 180 8.55 0.41 6.90
C ILE A 180 7.27 -0.20 6.32
N PRO A 181 6.80 -1.32 6.87
CA PRO A 181 5.56 -1.96 6.43
C PRO A 181 4.37 -1.02 6.64
N TYR A 182 3.38 -1.13 5.77
CA TYR A 182 2.15 -0.39 5.98
C TYR A 182 1.40 -0.89 7.21
N GLY A 183 0.91 0.05 8.00
CA GLY A 183 0.06 -0.24 9.13
C GLY A 183 -1.42 -0.26 8.77
N VAL A 184 -2.20 -0.84 9.67
CA VAL A 184 -3.66 -0.80 9.66
C VAL A 184 -4.16 0.18 10.73
N ASP A 185 -5.27 0.84 10.44
CA ASP A 185 -5.95 1.68 11.40
C ASP A 185 -6.64 0.81 12.48
N LEU A 186 -5.97 0.62 13.60
CA LEU A 186 -6.45 -0.20 14.70
C LEU A 186 -7.63 0.42 15.46
N THR A 187 -7.97 1.67 15.19
CA THR A 187 -9.23 2.26 15.74
C THR A 187 -10.43 1.88 14.86
N ARG A 188 -10.21 1.69 13.58
CA ARG A 188 -11.23 1.28 12.61
C ARG A 188 -11.38 -0.24 12.55
N PHE A 189 -10.26 -0.97 12.58
CA PHE A 189 -10.20 -2.44 12.53
C PHE A 189 -9.96 -3.01 13.95
N ASP A 190 -10.82 -2.62 14.89
CA ASP A 190 -10.90 -3.16 16.23
C ASP A 190 -12.22 -3.93 16.37
N PRO A 191 -12.20 -5.22 16.75
CA PRO A 191 -13.43 -6.00 16.97
C PRO A 191 -14.41 -5.30 17.93
N ALA A 192 -13.91 -4.63 18.97
CA ALA A 192 -14.73 -3.92 19.94
C ALA A 192 -15.49 -2.72 19.34
N MET A 193 -15.01 -2.17 18.23
CA MET A 193 -15.63 -1.04 17.53
C MET A 193 -16.64 -1.48 16.46
N VAL A 194 -16.72 -2.78 16.18
CA VAL A 194 -17.68 -3.32 15.21
C VAL A 194 -18.92 -3.84 15.94
N THR A 195 -19.98 -3.05 15.94
CA THR A 195 -21.22 -3.42 16.60
C THR A 195 -21.95 -4.55 15.87
N ALA A 196 -22.64 -5.42 16.62
CA ALA A 196 -23.46 -6.49 16.05
C ALA A 196 -24.51 -5.94 15.05
N GLN A 197 -25.07 -4.76 15.30
CA GLN A 197 -26.03 -4.13 14.39
C GLN A 197 -25.45 -3.87 13.00
N ARG A 198 -24.18 -3.40 12.90
CA ARG A 198 -23.50 -3.18 11.61
C ARG A 198 -23.32 -4.50 10.85
N VAL A 199 -22.92 -5.56 11.57
CA VAL A 199 -22.75 -6.91 10.99
C VAL A 199 -24.10 -7.45 10.49
N ILE A 200 -25.15 -7.39 11.30
CA ILE A 200 -26.50 -7.84 10.93
C ILE A 200 -27.06 -7.05 9.74
N GLN A 201 -26.89 -5.74 9.70
CA GLN A 201 -27.33 -4.93 8.57
C GLN A 201 -26.67 -5.36 7.26
N LEU A 202 -25.39 -5.70 7.31
CA LEU A 202 -24.63 -6.16 6.15
C LEU A 202 -25.03 -7.59 5.75
N ALA A 203 -25.24 -8.50 6.70
CA ALA A 203 -25.76 -9.83 6.46
C ALA A 203 -27.11 -9.79 5.74
N ASN A 204 -28.01 -8.93 6.22
CA ASN A 204 -29.33 -8.71 5.60
C ASN A 204 -29.23 -8.12 4.18
N LEU A 205 -28.34 -7.14 3.98
CA LEU A 205 -28.09 -6.54 2.67
C LEU A 205 -27.63 -7.58 1.64
N TRP A 206 -26.75 -8.49 2.07
CA TRP A 206 -26.22 -9.57 1.24
C TRP A 206 -27.08 -10.84 1.28
N ARG A 207 -28.21 -10.84 2.02
CA ARG A 207 -29.15 -11.96 2.15
C ARG A 207 -28.45 -13.26 2.52
N LEU A 208 -27.57 -13.18 3.52
CA LEU A 208 -26.80 -14.34 3.98
C LEU A 208 -27.65 -15.21 4.89
N PRO A 209 -27.57 -16.54 4.75
CA PRO A 209 -28.20 -17.48 5.68
C PRO A 209 -27.43 -17.54 7.01
N ASP A 210 -28.16 -17.74 8.11
CA ASP A 210 -27.57 -17.81 9.46
C ASP A 210 -26.98 -19.20 9.78
N ASP A 211 -27.32 -20.21 8.97
CA ASP A 211 -26.98 -21.62 9.20
C ASP A 211 -25.72 -22.11 8.47
N LYS A 212 -25.01 -21.24 7.76
CA LYS A 212 -23.84 -21.60 6.95
C LYS A 212 -22.67 -20.68 7.21
N PRO A 213 -21.45 -21.23 7.31
CA PRO A 213 -20.27 -20.40 7.41
C PRO A 213 -20.11 -19.54 6.16
N VAL A 214 -19.65 -18.29 6.39
CA VAL A 214 -19.40 -17.29 5.36
C VAL A 214 -17.90 -17.18 5.12
N ILE A 215 -17.47 -17.44 3.90
CA ILE A 215 -16.08 -17.16 3.48
C ILE A 215 -16.06 -15.93 2.59
N MET A 216 -15.02 -15.10 2.70
CA MET A 216 -14.97 -13.83 2.00
C MET A 216 -13.64 -13.61 1.27
N LEU A 217 -13.71 -13.19 -0.01
CA LEU A 217 -12.57 -12.71 -0.77
C LEU A 217 -12.75 -11.21 -1.07
N PRO A 218 -12.16 -10.32 -0.25
CA PRO A 218 -12.16 -8.90 -0.53
C PRO A 218 -11.08 -8.52 -1.55
N GLY A 219 -11.43 -7.69 -2.51
CA GLY A 219 -10.47 -7.18 -3.47
C GLY A 219 -11.10 -6.77 -4.80
N ARG A 220 -10.40 -5.90 -5.55
CA ARG A 220 -10.82 -5.52 -6.89
C ARG A 220 -11.03 -6.75 -7.76
N PHE A 221 -12.05 -6.75 -8.60
CA PHE A 221 -12.27 -7.81 -9.58
C PHE A 221 -11.23 -7.72 -10.71
N VAL A 222 -10.08 -8.35 -10.46
CA VAL A 222 -8.97 -8.50 -11.42
C VAL A 222 -8.39 -9.91 -11.29
N PRO A 223 -7.86 -10.52 -12.36
CA PRO A 223 -7.37 -11.91 -12.34
C PRO A 223 -6.37 -12.20 -11.23
N GLN A 224 -5.45 -11.27 -10.95
CA GLN A 224 -4.37 -11.42 -9.97
C GLN A 224 -4.86 -11.69 -8.54
N LYS A 225 -6.12 -11.36 -8.22
CA LYS A 225 -6.71 -11.57 -6.89
C LYS A 225 -7.20 -13.01 -6.65
N GLY A 226 -7.21 -13.85 -7.69
CA GLY A 226 -7.49 -15.28 -7.54
C GLY A 226 -8.96 -15.67 -7.45
N HIS A 227 -9.89 -14.78 -7.81
CA HIS A 227 -11.35 -15.08 -7.81
C HIS A 227 -11.67 -16.34 -8.62
N GLY A 228 -11.08 -16.45 -9.84
CA GLY A 228 -11.28 -17.61 -10.70
C GLY A 228 -10.75 -18.92 -10.10
N LEU A 229 -9.63 -18.87 -9.39
CA LEU A 229 -9.06 -20.01 -8.66
C LEU A 229 -9.99 -20.45 -7.51
N LEU A 230 -10.56 -19.48 -6.77
CA LEU A 230 -11.48 -19.79 -5.69
C LEU A 230 -12.76 -20.44 -6.21
N ILE A 231 -13.31 -20.00 -7.34
CA ILE A 231 -14.49 -20.67 -7.95
C ILE A 231 -14.16 -22.13 -8.28
N GLU A 232 -12.97 -22.42 -8.85
CA GLU A 232 -12.53 -23.79 -9.15
C GLU A 232 -12.36 -24.64 -7.87
N ALA A 233 -11.77 -24.07 -6.82
CA ALA A 233 -11.62 -24.75 -5.54
C ALA A 233 -12.99 -25.08 -4.93
N LEU A 234 -13.94 -24.14 -4.94
CA LEU A 234 -15.30 -24.35 -4.42
C LEU A 234 -16.11 -25.35 -5.24
N ALA A 235 -15.84 -25.49 -6.54
CA ALA A 235 -16.46 -26.52 -7.36
C ALA A 235 -16.06 -27.96 -6.93
N GLU A 236 -14.88 -28.12 -6.31
CA GLU A 236 -14.42 -29.38 -5.73
C GLU A 236 -14.92 -29.63 -4.29
N MET A 237 -15.60 -28.62 -3.69
CA MET A 237 -16.08 -28.62 -2.32
C MET A 237 -17.61 -28.60 -2.22
N LYS A 238 -18.32 -29.27 -3.14
CA LYS A 238 -19.81 -29.24 -3.19
C LYS A 238 -20.47 -29.87 -1.96
N ASP A 239 -19.76 -30.73 -1.25
CA ASP A 239 -20.15 -31.39 -0.01
C ASP A 239 -20.13 -30.45 1.22
N VAL A 240 -19.40 -29.33 1.16
CA VAL A 240 -19.34 -28.35 2.26
C VAL A 240 -20.41 -27.29 2.08
N GLY A 241 -21.35 -27.21 3.02
CA GLY A 241 -22.37 -26.17 3.04
C GLY A 241 -21.79 -24.83 3.51
N LEU A 242 -21.48 -23.92 2.59
CA LEU A 242 -20.96 -22.58 2.88
C LEU A 242 -21.52 -21.51 1.92
N ARG A 243 -21.36 -20.23 2.30
CA ARG A 243 -21.56 -19.07 1.43
C ARG A 243 -20.23 -18.37 1.17
N CYS A 244 -20.01 -17.98 -0.07
CA CYS A 244 -18.83 -17.21 -0.47
C CYS A 244 -19.25 -15.84 -0.96
N ILE A 245 -18.67 -14.79 -0.39
CA ILE A 245 -18.83 -13.40 -0.85
C ILE A 245 -17.50 -12.94 -1.45
N MET A 246 -17.52 -12.56 -2.71
CA MET A 246 -16.43 -11.83 -3.36
C MET A 246 -16.84 -10.36 -3.44
N VAL A 247 -16.06 -9.45 -2.81
CA VAL A 247 -16.48 -8.06 -2.66
C VAL A 247 -15.40 -7.09 -3.12
N GLY A 248 -15.77 -6.18 -4.03
CA GLY A 248 -14.86 -5.14 -4.49
C GLY A 248 -15.27 -4.45 -5.78
N PRO A 249 -14.56 -3.39 -6.18
CA PRO A 249 -14.83 -2.67 -7.42
C PRO A 249 -14.37 -3.43 -8.67
N SER A 250 -15.00 -3.12 -9.79
CA SER A 250 -14.69 -3.63 -11.12
C SER A 250 -14.01 -2.55 -11.97
N PRO A 251 -12.66 -2.47 -11.99
CA PRO A 251 -11.95 -1.37 -12.62
C PRO A 251 -11.98 -1.38 -14.15
N ASP A 252 -12.35 -2.51 -14.76
CA ASP A 252 -12.43 -2.74 -16.21
C ASP A 252 -13.86 -2.56 -16.78
N GLY A 253 -14.72 -1.83 -16.07
CA GLY A 253 -16.12 -1.66 -16.46
C GLY A 253 -16.97 -2.92 -16.29
N GLY A 254 -16.47 -3.92 -15.57
CA GLY A 254 -17.22 -5.14 -15.25
C GLY A 254 -16.91 -6.33 -16.14
N ALA A 255 -16.03 -6.23 -17.13
CA ALA A 255 -15.73 -7.33 -18.06
C ALA A 255 -15.21 -8.59 -17.34
N TYR A 256 -14.31 -8.45 -16.38
CA TYR A 256 -13.83 -9.60 -15.61
C TYR A 256 -14.91 -10.13 -14.64
N ARG A 257 -15.74 -9.26 -14.07
CA ARG A 257 -16.87 -9.67 -13.25
C ARG A 257 -17.85 -10.56 -14.03
N GLU A 258 -18.18 -10.19 -15.27
CA GLU A 258 -19.04 -10.99 -16.14
C GLU A 258 -18.41 -12.38 -16.44
N GLN A 259 -17.09 -12.44 -16.65
CA GLN A 259 -16.39 -13.72 -16.80
C GLN A 259 -16.53 -14.59 -15.54
N LEU A 260 -16.45 -14.00 -14.33
CA LEU A 260 -16.65 -14.72 -13.08
C LEU A 260 -18.08 -15.21 -12.92
N GLU A 261 -19.09 -14.40 -13.25
CA GLU A 261 -20.51 -14.78 -13.23
C GLU A 261 -20.77 -15.96 -14.18
N ASN A 262 -20.21 -15.92 -15.39
CA ASN A 262 -20.29 -17.02 -16.33
C ASN A 262 -19.64 -18.31 -15.78
N LYS A 263 -18.47 -18.17 -15.12
CA LYS A 263 -17.76 -19.29 -14.51
C LYS A 263 -18.53 -19.89 -13.32
N ILE A 264 -19.15 -19.07 -12.48
CA ILE A 264 -20.01 -19.50 -11.36
C ILE A 264 -21.16 -20.34 -11.89
N ARG A 265 -21.88 -19.84 -12.91
CA ARG A 265 -22.98 -20.56 -13.57
C ARG A 265 -22.54 -21.88 -14.18
N ALA A 266 -21.41 -21.89 -14.88
CA ALA A 266 -20.86 -23.10 -15.51
C ALA A 266 -20.55 -24.21 -14.50
N HIS A 267 -20.20 -23.85 -13.27
CA HIS A 267 -19.95 -24.81 -12.18
C HIS A 267 -21.19 -25.12 -11.32
N GLY A 268 -22.32 -24.45 -11.55
CA GLY A 268 -23.56 -24.57 -10.74
C GLY A 268 -23.35 -24.12 -9.30
N LEU A 269 -22.73 -22.95 -9.12
CA LEU A 269 -22.37 -22.37 -7.81
C LEU A 269 -23.15 -21.08 -7.50
N ASP A 270 -24.22 -20.78 -8.27
CA ASP A 270 -25.02 -19.55 -8.15
C ASP A 270 -25.60 -19.38 -6.74
N ASP A 271 -26.01 -20.48 -6.11
CA ASP A 271 -26.55 -20.47 -4.74
C ASP A 271 -25.47 -20.38 -3.66
N ARG A 272 -24.19 -20.45 -4.03
CA ARG A 272 -23.07 -20.50 -3.07
C ARG A 272 -22.16 -19.30 -3.13
N ILE A 273 -22.01 -18.67 -4.31
CA ILE A 273 -21.09 -17.55 -4.55
C ILE A 273 -21.87 -16.32 -4.95
N GLN A 274 -21.60 -15.25 -4.25
CA GLN A 274 -22.15 -13.93 -4.55
C GLN A 274 -21.02 -12.94 -4.85
N LEU A 275 -21.18 -12.17 -5.94
CA LEU A 275 -20.32 -11.03 -6.26
C LEU A 275 -21.00 -9.77 -5.75
N ALA A 276 -20.34 -9.08 -4.82
CA ALA A 276 -20.82 -7.82 -4.25
C ALA A 276 -19.97 -6.65 -4.72
N ASP A 277 -20.58 -5.48 -4.83
CA ASP A 277 -19.87 -4.24 -5.13
C ASP A 277 -18.99 -3.79 -3.96
N GLU A 278 -18.28 -2.68 -4.12
CA GLU A 278 -17.41 -2.13 -3.09
C GLU A 278 -18.18 -1.91 -1.78
N CYS A 279 -17.67 -2.48 -0.70
CA CYS A 279 -18.20 -2.31 0.64
C CYS A 279 -17.49 -1.17 1.38
N ARG A 280 -18.25 -0.18 1.84
CA ARG A 280 -17.69 0.94 2.62
C ARG A 280 -17.34 0.54 4.05
N ASP A 281 -18.08 -0.42 4.61
CA ASP A 281 -17.87 -0.92 5.97
C ASP A 281 -17.12 -2.25 5.97
N MET A 282 -15.85 -2.21 5.53
CA MET A 282 -14.99 -3.41 5.50
C MET A 282 -14.76 -4.04 6.88
N PRO A 283 -14.65 -3.29 8.00
CA PRO A 283 -14.57 -3.92 9.31
C PRO A 283 -15.79 -4.82 9.62
N ALA A 284 -17.01 -4.35 9.37
CA ALA A 284 -18.21 -5.17 9.57
C ALA A 284 -18.26 -6.35 8.60
N ALA A 285 -17.83 -6.16 7.34
CA ALA A 285 -17.75 -7.23 6.36
C ALA A 285 -16.78 -8.33 6.79
N LEU A 286 -15.59 -7.97 7.24
CA LEU A 286 -14.60 -8.94 7.71
C LEU A 286 -15.05 -9.63 9.01
N MET A 287 -15.74 -8.93 9.92
CA MET A 287 -16.31 -9.53 11.14
C MET A 287 -17.45 -10.50 10.83
N LEU A 288 -18.17 -10.30 9.72
CA LEU A 288 -19.21 -11.22 9.24
C LEU A 288 -18.60 -12.54 8.69
N ALA A 289 -17.36 -12.49 8.20
CA ALA A 289 -16.71 -13.65 7.61
C ALA A 289 -16.18 -14.61 8.67
N ASP A 290 -16.46 -15.91 8.52
CA ASP A 290 -15.82 -16.98 9.30
C ASP A 290 -14.40 -17.24 8.84
N LEU A 291 -14.11 -16.98 7.55
CA LEU A 291 -12.80 -17.14 6.94
C LEU A 291 -12.59 -16.07 5.88
N VAL A 292 -11.44 -15.40 5.93
CA VAL A 292 -11.01 -14.43 4.92
C VAL A 292 -10.03 -15.09 3.95
N LEU A 293 -10.13 -14.75 2.67
CA LEU A 293 -9.35 -15.37 1.60
C LEU A 293 -8.53 -14.33 0.84
N ALA A 294 -7.27 -14.63 0.62
CA ALA A 294 -6.34 -13.84 -0.20
C ALA A 294 -5.51 -14.77 -1.12
N PRO A 295 -6.14 -15.57 -2.02
CA PRO A 295 -5.48 -16.57 -2.85
C PRO A 295 -4.87 -15.94 -4.10
N TYR A 296 -4.02 -14.94 -3.92
CA TYR A 296 -3.47 -14.15 -5.01
C TYR A 296 -2.63 -15.02 -5.97
N LEU A 297 -2.67 -14.69 -7.25
CA LEU A 297 -1.93 -15.42 -8.30
C LEU A 297 -0.53 -14.85 -8.55
N GLU A 298 -0.25 -13.66 -8.03
CA GLU A 298 1.00 -12.93 -8.17
C GLU A 298 1.45 -12.37 -6.81
N PRO A 299 2.75 -12.28 -6.56
CA PRO A 299 3.26 -11.72 -5.31
C PRO A 299 2.83 -10.27 -5.16
N SER A 300 2.46 -9.89 -3.96
CA SER A 300 2.17 -8.51 -3.58
C SER A 300 3.02 -8.16 -2.37
N PRO A 301 3.79 -7.08 -2.40
CA PRO A 301 4.68 -6.71 -1.28
C PRO A 301 3.89 -6.35 -0.03
N TYR A 302 2.66 -5.91 -0.22
CA TYR A 302 1.74 -5.60 0.85
C TYR A 302 0.30 -5.97 0.47
N ASN A 303 -0.34 -6.72 1.33
CA ASN A 303 -1.73 -7.12 1.16
C ASN A 303 -2.56 -6.67 2.36
N ARG A 304 -3.32 -5.59 2.18
CA ARG A 304 -4.16 -5.01 3.24
C ARG A 304 -5.15 -6.01 3.83
N VAL A 305 -5.73 -6.87 2.99
CA VAL A 305 -6.72 -7.87 3.44
C VAL A 305 -6.11 -8.80 4.49
N ILE A 306 -4.85 -9.22 4.33
CA ILE A 306 -4.15 -10.07 5.28
C ILE A 306 -4.02 -9.36 6.64
N ILE A 307 -3.64 -8.09 6.62
CA ILE A 307 -3.42 -7.30 7.83
C ILE A 307 -4.76 -6.93 8.50
N GLU A 308 -5.75 -6.51 7.71
CA GLU A 308 -7.09 -6.13 8.19
C GLU A 308 -7.84 -7.34 8.79
N ALA A 309 -7.71 -8.53 8.19
CA ALA A 309 -8.29 -9.75 8.74
C ALA A 309 -7.67 -10.12 10.10
N GLN A 310 -6.34 -10.08 10.21
CA GLN A 310 -5.65 -10.34 11.47
C GLN A 310 -5.96 -9.30 12.55
N ALA A 311 -6.12 -8.01 12.18
CA ALA A 311 -6.51 -6.96 13.12
C ALA A 311 -7.88 -7.22 13.77
N LEU A 312 -8.77 -7.89 13.05
CA LEU A 312 -10.09 -8.31 13.52
C LEU A 312 -10.12 -9.76 14.06
N GLY A 313 -8.95 -10.40 14.20
CA GLY A 313 -8.85 -11.77 14.69
C GLY A 313 -9.56 -12.79 13.79
N ARG A 314 -9.62 -12.57 12.48
CA ARG A 314 -10.26 -13.49 11.54
C ARG A 314 -9.29 -14.54 11.02
N PRO A 315 -9.71 -15.83 10.95
CA PRO A 315 -8.97 -16.86 10.23
C PRO A 315 -8.74 -16.44 8.78
N LEU A 316 -7.58 -16.80 8.23
CA LEU A 316 -7.12 -16.32 6.92
C LEU A 316 -6.48 -17.47 6.12
N VAL A 317 -6.90 -17.64 4.86
CA VAL A 317 -6.13 -18.43 3.87
C VAL A 317 -5.51 -17.47 2.86
N ALA A 318 -4.20 -17.55 2.67
CA ALA A 318 -3.47 -16.69 1.74
C ALA A 318 -2.54 -17.49 0.84
N ALA A 319 -2.19 -16.92 -0.33
CA ALA A 319 -1.19 -17.51 -1.20
C ALA A 319 0.21 -17.42 -0.56
N ASP A 320 0.96 -18.51 -0.67
CA ASP A 320 2.31 -18.67 -0.11
C ASP A 320 3.36 -17.96 -0.96
N PHE A 321 3.34 -16.63 -0.91
CA PHE A 321 4.40 -15.79 -1.41
C PHE A 321 5.32 -15.32 -0.27
N PRO A 322 6.61 -15.08 -0.55
CA PRO A 322 7.57 -14.65 0.48
C PRO A 322 7.09 -13.45 1.31
N CYS A 323 6.56 -12.39 0.66
CA CYS A 323 5.99 -11.25 1.39
C CYS A 323 4.72 -11.61 2.18
N GLY A 324 3.94 -12.59 1.70
CA GLY A 324 2.77 -13.11 2.43
C GLY A 324 3.18 -13.78 3.73
N ARG A 325 4.28 -14.55 3.72
CA ARG A 325 4.84 -15.18 4.93
C ARG A 325 5.25 -14.14 5.98
N GLU A 326 5.93 -13.06 5.56
CA GLU A 326 6.27 -11.95 6.48
C GLU A 326 5.02 -11.33 7.12
N MET A 327 3.94 -11.17 6.34
CA MET A 327 2.69 -10.56 6.84
C MET A 327 1.91 -11.44 7.81
N VAL A 328 2.03 -12.77 7.75
CA VAL A 328 1.34 -13.71 8.63
C VAL A 328 2.26 -14.30 9.71
N GLU A 329 3.50 -13.86 9.80
CA GLU A 329 4.45 -14.35 10.79
C GLU A 329 3.88 -14.22 12.20
N GLY A 330 3.95 -15.31 12.98
CA GLY A 330 3.38 -15.38 14.32
C GLY A 330 1.85 -15.46 14.38
N SER A 331 1.15 -15.56 13.26
CA SER A 331 -0.29 -15.79 13.25
C SER A 331 -0.61 -17.29 13.36
N SER A 332 -1.34 -17.67 14.40
CA SER A 332 -1.81 -19.05 14.61
C SER A 332 -3.12 -19.39 13.86
N MET A 333 -3.67 -18.43 13.10
CA MET A 333 -4.89 -18.58 12.31
C MET A 333 -4.70 -18.20 10.84
N ALA A 334 -3.51 -18.41 10.30
CA ALA A 334 -3.21 -18.19 8.89
C ALA A 334 -2.74 -19.49 8.22
N TRP A 335 -3.40 -19.86 7.12
CA TRP A 335 -3.04 -20.99 6.26
C TRP A 335 -2.41 -20.45 4.98
N LEU A 336 -1.23 -20.93 4.65
CA LEU A 336 -0.54 -20.56 3.41
C LEU A 336 -0.67 -21.69 2.39
N THR A 337 -1.08 -21.36 1.17
CA THR A 337 -1.27 -22.33 0.08
C THR A 337 -0.39 -22.00 -1.12
N PRO A 338 0.18 -22.99 -1.81
CA PRO A 338 0.90 -22.75 -3.05
C PRO A 338 0.05 -21.92 -4.02
N PRO A 339 0.64 -20.88 -4.67
CA PRO A 339 -0.09 -20.11 -5.66
C PRO A 339 -0.62 -20.96 -6.81
N LYS A 340 -1.83 -20.66 -7.29
CA LYS A 340 -2.48 -21.35 -8.41
C LYS A 340 -2.85 -22.82 -8.16
N ASP A 341 -2.75 -23.30 -6.92
CA ASP A 341 -3.14 -24.66 -6.53
C ASP A 341 -4.54 -24.65 -5.90
N LYS A 342 -5.54 -25.03 -6.71
CA LYS A 342 -6.93 -25.09 -6.25
C LYS A 342 -7.20 -26.17 -5.23
N ALA A 343 -6.48 -27.30 -5.31
CA ALA A 343 -6.66 -28.41 -4.38
C ALA A 343 -6.10 -28.05 -2.99
N ALA A 344 -4.91 -27.45 -2.94
CA ALA A 344 -4.35 -26.92 -1.69
C ALA A 344 -5.25 -25.82 -1.10
N LEU A 345 -5.81 -24.94 -1.94
CA LEU A 345 -6.75 -23.90 -1.50
C LEU A 345 -8.03 -24.53 -0.91
N ALA A 346 -8.62 -25.51 -1.58
CA ALA A 346 -9.80 -26.22 -1.09
C ALA A 346 -9.52 -26.94 0.25
N TRP A 347 -8.37 -27.59 0.38
CA TRP A 347 -7.95 -28.22 1.62
C TRP A 347 -7.81 -27.19 2.75
N ALA A 348 -7.10 -26.09 2.52
CA ALA A 348 -6.88 -25.05 3.53
C ALA A 348 -8.19 -24.40 3.99
N ILE A 349 -9.15 -24.19 3.07
CA ILE A 349 -10.49 -23.69 3.43
C ILE A 349 -11.20 -24.68 4.36
N ARG A 350 -11.17 -25.98 4.06
CA ARG A 350 -11.79 -27.03 4.92
C ARG A 350 -11.14 -27.05 6.30
N ASP A 351 -9.81 -27.07 6.36
CA ASP A 351 -9.06 -27.11 7.60
C ASP A 351 -9.33 -25.86 8.46
N ALA A 352 -9.29 -24.67 7.85
CA ALA A 352 -9.59 -23.42 8.55
C ALA A 352 -11.02 -23.36 9.10
N LEU A 353 -12.01 -23.86 8.36
CA LEU A 353 -13.41 -23.92 8.80
C LEU A 353 -13.66 -25.00 9.86
N SER A 354 -12.79 -26.02 9.96
CA SER A 354 -12.87 -27.06 10.99
C SER A 354 -12.33 -26.62 12.35
N LEU A 355 -11.68 -25.45 12.44
CA LEU A 355 -11.13 -24.95 13.70
C LEU A 355 -12.25 -24.75 14.74
N PRO A 356 -12.19 -25.42 15.91
CA PRO A 356 -13.20 -25.27 16.96
C PRO A 356 -13.34 -23.82 17.42
N LEU A 357 -14.55 -23.43 17.81
CA LEU A 357 -14.84 -22.05 18.26
C LEU A 357 -13.98 -21.64 19.46
N ASP A 358 -13.83 -22.53 20.45
CA ASP A 358 -13.02 -22.26 21.64
C ASP A 358 -11.54 -21.99 21.28
N ASP A 359 -11.00 -22.79 20.35
CA ASP A 359 -9.63 -22.61 19.85
C ASP A 359 -9.50 -21.28 19.07
N ARG A 360 -10.53 -20.92 18.29
CA ARG A 360 -10.57 -19.65 17.55
C ARG A 360 -10.55 -18.47 18.50
N GLU A 361 -11.38 -18.48 19.53
CA GLU A 361 -11.45 -17.40 20.52
C GLU A 361 -10.12 -17.23 21.24
N GLN A 362 -9.51 -18.32 21.70
CA GLN A 362 -8.21 -18.30 22.38
C GLN A 362 -7.09 -17.73 21.49
N ARG A 363 -7.08 -18.08 20.20
CA ARG A 363 -6.07 -17.61 19.24
C ARG A 363 -6.29 -16.18 18.79
N THR A 364 -7.54 -15.72 18.78
CA THR A 364 -7.92 -14.36 18.32
C THR A 364 -7.15 -13.27 19.06
N GLU A 365 -7.12 -13.31 20.39
CA GLU A 365 -6.42 -12.33 21.21
C GLU A 365 -4.91 -12.28 20.88
N GLN A 366 -4.29 -13.45 20.72
CA GLN A 366 -2.88 -13.56 20.40
C GLN A 366 -2.56 -13.00 19.01
N VAL A 367 -3.40 -13.29 18.00
CA VAL A 367 -3.23 -12.79 16.62
C VAL A 367 -3.34 -11.26 16.61
N ILE A 368 -4.34 -10.71 17.28
CA ILE A 368 -4.53 -9.25 17.37
C ILE A 368 -3.35 -8.59 18.10
N ALA A 369 -2.89 -9.15 19.22
CA ALA A 369 -1.77 -8.61 19.98
C ALA A 369 -0.47 -8.60 19.16
N ASN A 370 -0.17 -9.69 18.46
CA ASN A 370 1.00 -9.77 17.57
C ASN A 370 0.93 -8.75 16.44
N LEU A 371 -0.26 -8.58 15.85
CA LEU A 371 -0.42 -7.62 14.77
C LEU A 371 -0.24 -6.17 15.24
N ARG A 372 -0.81 -5.82 16.41
CA ARG A 372 -0.69 -4.48 16.98
C ARG A 372 0.76 -4.02 17.15
N GLN A 373 1.66 -4.95 17.47
CA GLN A 373 3.08 -4.64 17.62
C GLN A 373 3.79 -4.36 16.27
N ARG A 374 3.35 -5.02 15.18
CA ARG A 374 4.07 -5.02 13.90
C ARG A 374 3.45 -4.11 12.83
N SER A 375 2.14 -3.93 12.87
CA SER A 375 1.40 -3.32 11.76
C SER A 375 0.41 -2.25 12.22
N ASP A 376 0.69 -1.54 13.31
CA ASP A 376 -0.08 -0.35 13.69
C ASP A 376 0.27 0.83 12.77
N ARG A 377 -0.75 1.45 12.17
CA ARG A 377 -0.61 2.67 11.36
C ARG A 377 0.18 3.77 12.09
N ASN A 378 -0.04 3.93 13.40
CA ASN A 378 0.63 4.96 14.18
C ASN A 378 2.13 4.67 14.32
N VAL A 379 2.53 3.40 14.40
CA VAL A 379 3.95 3.00 14.36
C VAL A 379 4.56 3.33 13.02
N MET A 380 3.92 2.93 11.92
CA MET A 380 4.35 3.29 10.56
C MET A 380 4.53 4.80 10.38
N CYS A 381 3.52 5.59 10.80
CA CYS A 381 3.56 7.05 10.68
C CYS A 381 4.71 7.65 11.49
N ARG A 382 4.93 7.20 12.73
CA ARG A 382 6.07 7.66 13.54
C ARG A 382 7.42 7.32 12.90
N GLN A 383 7.58 6.11 12.38
CA GLN A 383 8.81 5.70 11.68
C GLN A 383 9.06 6.57 10.44
N MET A 384 8.02 6.87 9.66
CA MET A 384 8.14 7.76 8.50
C MET A 384 8.47 9.19 8.87
N LEU A 385 7.85 9.75 9.92
CA LEU A 385 8.19 11.10 10.42
C LEU A 385 9.63 11.18 10.89
N ALA A 386 10.11 10.19 11.63
CA ALA A 386 11.49 10.10 12.07
C ALA A 386 12.46 10.01 10.88
N LEU A 387 12.12 9.21 9.86
CA LEU A 387 12.90 9.14 8.63
C LEU A 387 12.93 10.49 7.90
N TYR A 388 11.80 11.19 7.78
CA TYR A 388 11.76 12.51 7.15
C TYR A 388 12.66 13.50 7.89
N ALA A 389 12.59 13.56 9.21
CA ALA A 389 13.43 14.43 10.01
C ALA A 389 14.93 14.10 9.84
N ALA A 390 15.30 12.82 9.88
CA ALA A 390 16.68 12.37 9.71
C ALA A 390 17.21 12.72 8.31
N VAL A 391 16.41 12.53 7.27
CA VAL A 391 16.82 12.86 5.88
C VAL A 391 16.90 14.37 5.68
N ALA A 392 16.02 15.17 6.27
CA ALA A 392 16.08 16.64 6.18
C ALA A 392 17.33 17.20 6.88
N ALA A 393 17.71 16.66 8.03
CA ALA A 393 18.88 17.12 8.81
C ALA A 393 20.23 16.67 8.26
N GLY A 394 20.25 15.60 7.45
CA GLY A 394 21.50 15.02 6.94
C GLY A 394 22.19 15.89 5.86
N PRO A 395 23.48 15.67 5.53
CA PRO A 395 24.16 16.33 4.41
C PRO A 395 23.54 15.94 3.07
N LEU A 396 23.42 16.88 2.10
CA LEU A 396 22.87 16.59 0.75
C LEU A 396 23.75 15.54 0.04
N SER A 397 23.15 14.44 -0.42
CA SER A 397 23.82 13.41 -1.20
C SER A 397 23.86 13.83 -2.66
N GLY A 398 24.95 14.47 -3.10
CA GLY A 398 25.19 14.83 -4.51
C GLY A 398 25.86 16.19 -4.68
N PRO A 399 26.40 16.50 -5.89
CA PRO A 399 26.98 17.82 -6.15
C PRO A 399 25.89 18.88 -6.03
N GLN A 400 26.09 19.86 -5.15
CA GLN A 400 25.27 21.06 -5.09
C GLN A 400 25.31 21.76 -6.46
N PRO A 401 24.22 22.36 -6.96
CA PRO A 401 24.27 23.20 -8.15
C PRO A 401 25.28 24.33 -7.89
N SER A 402 26.31 24.42 -8.74
CA SER A 402 27.24 25.53 -8.64
C SER A 402 26.48 26.81 -8.94
N ALA A 403 26.71 27.87 -8.16
CA ALA A 403 26.13 29.20 -8.35
C ALA A 403 26.56 29.88 -9.68
N ALA A 404 27.19 29.15 -10.60
CA ALA A 404 27.77 29.63 -11.84
C ALA A 404 26.84 29.53 -13.08
N ASP A 405 25.65 28.96 -12.97
CA ASP A 405 24.73 28.81 -14.12
C ASP A 405 23.67 29.91 -14.23
N ASP A 406 23.81 30.98 -13.46
CA ASP A 406 22.99 32.20 -13.63
C ASP A 406 23.70 33.16 -14.66
N VAL A 407 23.84 32.66 -15.89
CA VAL A 407 24.21 33.51 -17.02
C VAL A 407 22.94 34.28 -17.44
N THR A 408 22.80 35.46 -16.89
CA THR A 408 21.92 36.51 -17.46
C THR A 408 22.38 36.77 -18.89
N PRO A 409 21.53 36.71 -19.91
CA PRO A 409 21.90 37.14 -21.26
C PRO A 409 22.14 38.67 -21.22
N GLU A 410 23.35 39.06 -21.57
CA GLU A 410 23.65 40.50 -21.86
C GLU A 410 22.70 41.05 -22.91
N PRO A 411 22.22 42.29 -22.74
CA PRO A 411 21.42 42.95 -23.76
C PRO A 411 22.30 43.22 -24.99
N GLN A 412 21.93 42.67 -26.14
CA GLN A 412 22.50 43.04 -27.43
C GLN A 412 22.10 44.46 -27.77
N ASP A 413 23.11 45.35 -27.91
CA ASP A 413 22.97 46.68 -28.41
C ASP A 413 22.41 46.67 -29.85
N PRO A 414 21.50 47.59 -30.22
CA PRO A 414 21.03 47.70 -31.59
C PRO A 414 22.11 48.31 -32.47
N VAL A 415 22.58 47.55 -33.46
CA VAL A 415 23.45 48.08 -34.54
C VAL A 415 22.62 49.02 -35.37
N ALA A 416 23.07 50.31 -35.40
CA ALA A 416 22.61 51.32 -36.29
C ALA A 416 23.16 51.08 -37.73
N ALA A 417 22.29 51.14 -38.71
CA ALA A 417 22.35 51.74 -40.03
C ALA A 417 21.33 51.09 -40.98
#